data_e1c024a7f03e7f40d1f728314abc9aa8
#
_entry.id   e1c024a7f03e7f40d1f728314abc9aa8
#
_cell.length_a   1.000
_cell.length_b   1.000
_cell.length_c   1.000
_cell.angle_alpha   90.00
_cell.angle_beta   90.00
_cell.angle_gamma   90.00
#
_symmetry.space_group_name_H-M   'P 1'
#
loop_
_entity.id
_entity.type
_entity.pdbx_description
1 polymer ?
#
loop_
_entity_poly.entity_id
_entity_poly.type
_entity_poly.pdbx_seq_one_letter_code
_entity_poly.pdbx_strand_id
1 'polypeptide(L)'
;FLLSRFELENLKDIKAKYLSGGQRRKLVIALALLAEPRVLLLDEPFAALDVFTIKMLQEIIVNLQQENQITICICDHQARDLLACVDVAMILSNCKVIAQDTPSNLVKDIKAKNAYFGNSFKFN
;
A
#
# COMPACT_ATOMS: atom_id res chain seq x y z
N PHE A 1 -10.16 16.12 -11.18
CA PHE A 1 -10.14 15.77 -9.74
C PHE A 1 -9.16 14.62 -9.43
N LEU A 2 -9.33 13.40 -10.00
CA LEU A 2 -8.41 12.28 -9.71
C LEU A 2 -6.98 12.56 -10.15
N LEU A 3 -6.76 13.06 -11.36
CA LEU A 3 -5.41 13.38 -11.84
C LEU A 3 -4.69 14.36 -10.93
N SER A 4 -5.39 15.38 -10.44
CA SER A 4 -4.83 16.35 -9.49
C SER A 4 -4.47 15.69 -8.16
N ARG A 5 -5.37 14.85 -7.60
CA ARG A 5 -5.13 14.13 -6.35
C ARG A 5 -3.91 13.20 -6.41
N PHE A 6 -3.62 12.63 -7.57
CA PHE A 6 -2.46 11.77 -7.81
C PHE A 6 -1.24 12.50 -8.39
N GLU A 7 -1.29 13.85 -8.45
CA GLU A 7 -0.22 14.68 -9.05
C GLU A 7 0.10 14.31 -10.50
N LEU A 8 -0.92 13.96 -11.27
CA LEU A 8 -0.80 13.57 -12.68
C LEU A 8 -1.38 14.62 -13.65
N GLU A 9 -1.89 15.75 -13.14
CA GLU A 9 -2.55 16.78 -13.95
C GLU A 9 -1.67 17.28 -15.10
N ASN A 10 -0.39 17.54 -14.82
CA ASN A 10 0.58 18.00 -15.80
C ASN A 10 0.96 16.94 -16.86
N LEU A 11 0.50 15.70 -16.66
CA LEU A 11 0.80 14.55 -17.52
C LEU A 11 -0.43 14.06 -18.29
N LYS A 12 -1.55 14.78 -18.22
CA LYS A 12 -2.84 14.38 -18.82
C LYS A 12 -2.78 14.10 -20.33
N ASP A 13 -1.91 14.81 -21.04
CA ASP A 13 -1.73 14.68 -22.49
C ASP A 13 -0.60 13.70 -22.86
N ILE A 14 0.08 13.12 -21.87
CA ILE A 14 1.15 12.16 -22.06
C ILE A 14 0.58 10.74 -22.17
N LYS A 15 0.98 10.02 -23.21
CA LYS A 15 0.58 8.60 -23.35
C LYS A 15 1.13 7.78 -22.19
N ALA A 16 0.30 6.92 -21.58
CA ALA A 16 0.64 6.11 -20.40
C ALA A 16 1.95 5.30 -20.54
N LYS A 17 2.32 4.90 -21.75
CA LYS A 17 3.58 4.18 -22.02
C LYS A 17 4.86 5.01 -21.74
N TYR A 18 4.74 6.33 -21.70
CA TYR A 18 5.88 7.24 -21.44
C TYR A 18 5.96 7.67 -19.95
N LEU A 19 5.02 7.25 -19.11
CA LEU A 19 5.04 7.52 -17.69
C LEU A 19 6.14 6.70 -16.99
N SER A 20 6.73 7.28 -15.95
CA SER A 20 7.62 6.55 -15.05
C SER A 20 6.87 5.41 -14.32
N GLY A 21 7.60 4.48 -13.69
CA GLY A 21 7.00 3.40 -12.91
C GLY A 21 6.05 3.92 -11.83
N GLY A 22 6.48 4.92 -11.05
CA GLY A 22 5.66 5.55 -10.03
C GLY A 22 4.43 6.27 -10.59
N GLN A 23 4.59 7.05 -11.65
CA GLN A 23 3.47 7.73 -12.33
C GLN A 23 2.45 6.74 -12.87
N ARG A 24 2.91 5.63 -13.44
CA ARG A 24 2.05 4.56 -13.94
C ARG A 24 1.30 3.87 -12.79
N ARG A 25 1.96 3.62 -11.65
CA ARG A 25 1.31 3.06 -10.45
C ARG A 25 0.20 3.97 -9.94
N LYS A 26 0.47 5.28 -9.82
CA LYS A 26 -0.53 6.29 -9.47
C LYS A 26 -1.72 6.27 -10.44
N LEU A 27 -1.46 6.22 -11.74
CA LEU A 27 -2.51 6.18 -12.76
C LEU A 27 -3.40 4.94 -12.64
N VAL A 28 -2.81 3.76 -12.40
CA VAL A 28 -3.57 2.50 -12.24
C VAL A 28 -4.51 2.58 -11.05
N ILE A 29 -4.05 3.11 -9.91
CA ILE A 29 -4.90 3.31 -8.72
C ILE A 29 -6.00 4.33 -9.01
N ALA A 30 -5.66 5.45 -9.66
CA ALA A 30 -6.65 6.46 -10.04
C ALA A 30 -7.73 5.90 -10.98
N LEU A 31 -7.36 5.04 -11.93
CA LEU A 31 -8.31 4.37 -12.82
C LEU A 31 -9.22 3.39 -12.08
N ALA A 32 -8.70 2.64 -11.11
CA ALA A 32 -9.50 1.74 -10.30
C ALA A 32 -10.57 2.49 -9.49
N LEU A 33 -10.27 3.72 -9.06
CA LEU A 33 -11.21 4.57 -8.32
C LEU A 33 -12.35 5.15 -9.17
N LEU A 34 -12.22 5.17 -10.50
CA LEU A 34 -13.31 5.61 -11.38
C LEU A 34 -14.57 4.76 -11.27
N ALA A 35 -14.42 3.51 -10.86
CA ALA A 35 -15.54 2.58 -10.64
C ALA A 35 -16.22 2.78 -9.27
N GLU A 36 -15.79 3.76 -8.47
CA GLU A 36 -16.28 4.02 -7.11
C GLU A 36 -16.34 2.75 -6.24
N PRO A 37 -15.23 2.01 -6.12
CA PRO A 37 -15.24 0.72 -5.47
C PRO A 37 -15.45 0.87 -3.96
N ARG A 38 -16.18 -0.08 -3.36
CA ARG A 38 -16.27 -0.21 -1.89
C ARG A 38 -15.06 -0.97 -1.31
N VAL A 39 -14.40 -1.78 -2.12
CA VAL A 39 -13.20 -2.55 -1.78
C VAL A 39 -12.17 -2.36 -2.88
N LEU A 40 -10.95 -1.96 -2.51
CA LEU A 40 -9.80 -1.80 -3.39
C LEU A 40 -8.73 -2.84 -3.02
N LEU A 41 -8.33 -3.64 -4.00
CA LEU A 41 -7.25 -4.63 -3.83
C LEU A 41 -5.99 -4.11 -4.50
N LEU A 42 -4.90 -4.01 -3.75
CA LEU A 42 -3.60 -3.56 -4.23
C LEU A 42 -2.56 -4.67 -4.08
N ASP A 43 -2.01 -5.11 -5.19
CA ASP A 43 -0.96 -6.11 -5.22
C ASP A 43 0.39 -5.43 -5.48
N GLU A 44 1.31 -5.57 -4.52
CA GLU A 44 2.66 -4.98 -4.51
C GLU A 44 2.68 -3.48 -4.89
N PRO A 45 1.85 -2.61 -4.27
CA PRO A 45 1.76 -1.21 -4.68
C PRO A 45 3.07 -0.43 -4.48
N PHE A 46 3.95 -0.88 -3.58
CA PHE A 46 5.21 -0.20 -3.24
C PHE A 46 6.42 -0.74 -4.01
N ALA A 47 6.26 -1.84 -4.76
CA ALA A 47 7.37 -2.49 -5.45
C ALA A 47 8.08 -1.57 -6.45
N ALA A 48 9.42 -1.56 -6.40
CA ALA A 48 10.29 -0.80 -7.29
C ALA A 48 10.02 0.72 -7.35
N LEU A 49 9.55 1.30 -6.26
CA LEU A 49 9.35 2.74 -6.11
C LEU A 49 10.43 3.36 -5.21
N ASP A 50 10.69 4.64 -5.41
CA ASP A 50 11.52 5.43 -4.51
C ASP A 50 10.77 5.79 -3.22
N VAL A 51 11.52 6.14 -2.17
CA VAL A 51 10.98 6.42 -0.84
C VAL A 51 9.95 7.55 -0.84
N PHE A 52 10.14 8.56 -1.68
CA PHE A 52 9.23 9.70 -1.77
C PHE A 52 7.88 9.27 -2.37
N THR A 53 7.93 8.52 -3.46
CA THR A 53 6.72 7.97 -4.11
C THR A 53 5.96 7.00 -3.19
N ILE A 54 6.68 6.17 -2.41
CA ILE A 54 6.06 5.29 -1.41
C ILE A 54 5.29 6.09 -0.37
N LYS A 55 5.91 7.10 0.25
CA LYS A 55 5.26 7.93 1.27
C LYS A 55 4.00 8.62 0.73
N MET A 56 4.09 9.18 -0.46
CA MET A 56 2.95 9.81 -1.09
C MET A 56 1.81 8.80 -1.35
N LEU A 57 2.11 7.57 -1.81
CA LEU A 57 1.09 6.53 -1.98
C LEU A 57 0.48 6.09 -0.66
N GLN A 58 1.27 5.98 0.41
CA GLN A 58 0.77 5.70 1.76
C GLN A 58 -0.24 6.76 2.20
N GLU A 59 0.07 8.04 2.03
CA GLU A 59 -0.84 9.15 2.35
C GLU A 59 -2.13 9.08 1.53
N ILE A 60 -2.03 8.80 0.22
CA ILE A 60 -3.21 8.62 -0.64
C ILE A 60 -4.07 7.45 -0.15
N ILE A 61 -3.47 6.31 0.17
CA ILE A 61 -4.18 5.11 0.65
C ILE A 61 -4.94 5.41 1.95
N VAL A 62 -4.28 6.06 2.92
CA VAL A 62 -4.91 6.43 4.19
C VAL A 62 -6.06 7.42 3.96
N ASN A 63 -5.86 8.44 3.13
CA ASN A 63 -6.91 9.42 2.82
C ASN A 63 -8.10 8.79 2.09
N LEU A 64 -7.88 7.83 1.19
CA LEU A 64 -8.96 7.11 0.51
C LEU A 64 -9.82 6.33 1.49
N GLN A 65 -9.23 5.68 2.46
CA GLN A 65 -9.94 4.95 3.50
C GLN A 65 -10.76 5.92 4.38
N GLN A 66 -10.15 7.01 4.84
CA GLN A 66 -10.78 7.94 5.76
C GLN A 66 -11.89 8.77 5.12
N GLU A 67 -11.66 9.32 3.93
CA GLU A 67 -12.60 10.23 3.27
C GLU A 67 -13.70 9.48 2.49
N ASN A 68 -13.36 8.38 1.83
CA ASN A 68 -14.27 7.66 0.96
C ASN A 68 -14.83 6.38 1.58
N GLN A 69 -14.39 6.03 2.81
CA GLN A 69 -14.79 4.79 3.50
C GLN A 69 -14.57 3.52 2.64
N ILE A 70 -13.52 3.53 1.82
CA ILE A 70 -13.14 2.39 0.99
C ILE A 70 -12.36 1.40 1.86
N THR A 71 -12.76 0.15 1.85
CA THR A 71 -11.92 -0.92 2.43
C THR A 71 -10.76 -1.21 1.49
N ILE A 72 -9.52 -1.11 1.98
CA ILE A 72 -8.33 -1.33 1.17
C ILE A 72 -7.60 -2.57 1.68
N CYS A 73 -7.37 -3.53 0.81
CA CYS A 73 -6.57 -4.72 1.08
C CYS A 73 -5.27 -4.62 0.26
N ILE A 74 -4.13 -4.69 0.95
CA ILE A 74 -2.80 -4.55 0.34
C ILE A 74 -2.03 -5.84 0.57
N CYS A 75 -1.44 -6.38 -0.50
CA CYS A 75 -0.48 -7.45 -0.44
C CYS A 75 0.89 -6.89 -0.86
N ASP A 76 1.88 -6.91 0.03
CA ASP A 76 3.22 -6.42 -0.28
C ASP A 76 4.27 -7.15 0.58
N HIS A 77 5.46 -7.30 0.06
CA HIS A 77 6.59 -7.89 0.78
C HIS A 77 7.46 -6.84 1.49
N GLN A 78 7.26 -5.56 1.24
CA GLN A 78 7.93 -4.45 1.92
C GLN A 78 7.23 -4.16 3.25
N ALA A 79 7.48 -5.01 4.25
CA ALA A 79 6.77 -5.00 5.53
C ALA A 79 6.73 -3.63 6.21
N ARG A 80 7.86 -2.89 6.20
CA ARG A 80 7.94 -1.59 6.86
C ARG A 80 6.98 -0.58 6.22
N ASP A 81 6.97 -0.54 4.90
CA ASP A 81 6.14 0.40 4.16
C ASP A 81 4.66 0.03 4.26
N LEU A 82 4.35 -1.28 4.20
CA LEU A 82 3.00 -1.77 4.39
C LEU A 82 2.45 -1.43 5.78
N LEU A 83 3.20 -1.75 6.84
CA LEU A 83 2.77 -1.54 8.23
C LEU A 83 2.59 -0.06 8.59
N ALA A 84 3.19 0.86 7.84
CA ALA A 84 3.07 2.29 8.09
C ALA A 84 1.71 2.89 7.68
N CYS A 85 0.89 2.16 6.89
CA CYS A 85 -0.35 2.70 6.31
C CYS A 85 -1.58 1.78 6.47
N VAL A 86 -1.52 0.76 7.32
CA VAL A 86 -2.63 -0.17 7.54
C VAL A 86 -3.07 -0.18 9.00
N ASP A 87 -4.36 -0.44 9.24
CA ASP A 87 -4.93 -0.57 10.58
C ASP A 87 -4.68 -1.96 11.18
N VAL A 88 -4.74 -2.99 10.32
CA VAL A 88 -4.53 -4.39 10.69
C VAL A 88 -3.69 -5.05 9.59
N ALA A 89 -2.76 -5.89 10.00
CA ALA A 89 -1.98 -6.70 9.09
C ALA A 89 -2.04 -8.18 9.45
N MET A 90 -1.88 -9.04 8.45
CA MET A 90 -1.79 -10.48 8.65
C MET A 90 -0.56 -11.04 7.94
N ILE A 91 0.04 -12.05 8.54
CA ILE A 91 1.17 -12.77 7.97
C ILE A 91 0.70 -14.14 7.51
N LEU A 92 0.93 -14.41 6.23
CA LEU A 92 0.62 -15.68 5.60
C LEU A 92 1.91 -16.51 5.45
N SER A 93 1.86 -17.75 5.87
CA SER A 93 2.93 -18.73 5.66
C SER A 93 2.33 -20.12 5.48
N ASN A 94 2.84 -20.87 4.51
CA ASN A 94 2.36 -22.23 4.20
C ASN A 94 0.83 -22.31 4.05
N CYS A 95 0.24 -21.37 3.31
CA CYS A 95 -1.21 -21.27 3.07
C CYS A 95 -2.06 -21.08 4.34
N LYS A 96 -1.46 -20.56 5.41
CA LYS A 96 -2.17 -20.30 6.68
C LYS A 96 -1.85 -18.90 7.20
N VAL A 97 -2.83 -18.28 7.84
CA VAL A 97 -2.62 -17.07 8.64
C VAL A 97 -1.92 -17.48 9.93
N ILE A 98 -0.69 -17.01 10.15
CA ILE A 98 0.11 -17.34 11.34
C ILE A 98 0.05 -16.28 12.42
N ALA A 99 -0.21 -15.04 12.06
CA ALA A 99 -0.43 -13.92 12.95
C ALA A 99 -1.29 -12.86 12.28
N GLN A 100 -2.14 -12.19 13.06
CA GLN A 100 -2.97 -11.06 12.63
C GLN A 100 -3.19 -10.14 13.80
N ASP A 101 -2.82 -8.87 13.65
CA ASP A 101 -3.02 -7.83 14.67
C ASP A 101 -2.77 -6.44 14.08
N THR A 102 -2.88 -5.39 14.90
CA THR A 102 -2.38 -4.06 14.57
C THR A 102 -0.87 -4.09 14.32
N PRO A 103 -0.32 -3.19 13.50
CA PRO A 103 1.12 -3.12 13.24
C PRO A 103 1.98 -3.15 14.50
N SER A 104 1.62 -2.35 15.51
CA SER A 104 2.37 -2.24 16.77
C SER A 104 2.42 -3.54 17.59
N ASN A 105 1.36 -4.33 17.54
CA ASN A 105 1.30 -5.63 18.22
C ASN A 105 1.99 -6.71 17.38
N LEU A 106 1.74 -6.70 16.07
CA LEU A 106 2.25 -7.72 15.15
C LEU A 106 3.78 -7.78 15.16
N VAL A 107 4.46 -6.62 15.22
CA VAL A 107 5.93 -6.56 15.27
C VAL A 107 6.51 -7.09 16.60
N LYS A 108 5.70 -7.23 17.63
CA LYS A 108 6.09 -7.82 18.92
C LYS A 108 5.76 -9.30 19.01
N ASP A 109 4.88 -9.81 18.15
CA ASP A 109 4.45 -11.20 18.15
C ASP A 109 5.62 -12.14 17.84
N ILE A 110 5.79 -13.18 18.67
CA ILE A 110 6.90 -14.13 18.57
C ILE A 110 6.79 -14.96 17.28
N LYS A 111 5.58 -15.36 16.87
CA LYS A 111 5.37 -16.15 15.65
C LYS A 111 5.67 -15.31 14.42
N ALA A 112 5.22 -14.04 14.42
CA ALA A 112 5.49 -13.08 13.37
C ALA A 112 7.00 -12.81 13.22
N LYS A 113 7.73 -12.61 14.32
CA LYS A 113 9.19 -12.44 14.32
C LYS A 113 9.90 -13.67 13.74
N ASN A 114 9.56 -14.85 14.21
CA ASN A 114 10.23 -16.07 13.78
C ASN A 114 9.94 -16.42 12.31
N ALA A 115 8.74 -16.13 11.82
CA ALA A 115 8.33 -16.52 10.48
C ALA A 115 8.64 -15.48 9.40
N TYR A 116 8.70 -14.19 9.76
CA TYR A 116 8.77 -13.11 8.76
C TYR A 116 9.76 -11.99 9.11
N PHE A 117 9.63 -11.36 10.27
CA PHE A 117 10.41 -10.13 10.56
C PHE A 117 11.87 -10.40 10.95
N GLY A 118 12.16 -11.52 11.60
CA GLY A 118 13.45 -11.74 12.26
C GLY A 118 13.63 -10.88 13.53
N ASN A 119 14.67 -11.18 14.29
CA ASN A 119 14.92 -10.53 15.59
C ASN A 119 15.42 -9.07 15.47
N SER A 120 15.93 -8.68 14.31
CA SER A 120 16.50 -7.34 14.05
C SER A 120 15.51 -6.33 13.47
N PHE A 121 14.29 -6.74 13.17
CA PHE A 121 13.29 -5.85 12.59
C PHE A 121 12.86 -4.78 13.59
N LYS A 122 13.03 -3.51 13.20
CA LYS A 122 12.56 -2.35 13.97
C LYS A 122 11.49 -1.62 13.19
N PHE A 123 10.37 -1.41 13.83
CA PHE A 123 9.27 -0.60 13.35
C PHE A 123 9.13 0.59 14.29
N ASN A 124 9.43 1.78 13.77
CA ASN A 124 9.36 3.05 14.51
C ASN A 124 8.16 3.84 14.01
#